data_6ac3f2fe4a0d05985a512e90c30e8f01
#
_entry.id   6ac3f2fe4a0d05985a512e90c30e8f01
#
_cell.length_a   1.000
_cell.length_b   1.000
_cell.length_c   1.000
_cell.angle_alpha   90.00
_cell.angle_beta   90.00
_cell.angle_gamma   90.00
#
_symmetry.space_group_name_H-M   'P 1'
#
loop_
_entity.id
_entity.type
_entity.pdbx_description
1 polymer ?
#
loop_
_entity_poly.entity_id
_entity_poly.type
_entity_poly.pdbx_seq_one_letter_code
_entity_poly.pdbx_strand_id
1 'polypeptide(L)'
;MTFAETFTIQAVAPFNFNLSAQIFTGGDPQVRTFVAGHFSQVLPVDGKLALVSLISIGTTDEPKIQVELKSNSPINAEEKKKAESLISYIFNLGFPLASFYEEVKANPIMHKITQKLYGLKNPTTPTVFEALVDSIIEQQISIKVAVNIETKLAKRFGETLNIDGLTYYAFPAPQTIASASIDEIRKVGLSQRKVEYIKEAATLIAEGKLDLEHLKNHKNPEQIIAGLDEIRGIGVWTAELTMLRGIQKLDALPADDFGKTRNIQILLQWKAN
;
A
#
# COMPACT_ATOMS: atom_id res chain seq x y z
N MET A 1 1.16 -12.05 26.82
CA MET A 1 0.29 -13.17 26.37
C MET A 1 -0.17 -12.82 24.98
N THR A 2 -0.04 -13.74 24.02
CA THR A 2 -0.48 -13.52 22.63
C THR A 2 -1.87 -14.11 22.45
N PHE A 3 -2.78 -13.34 21.87
CA PHE A 3 -4.11 -13.78 21.46
C PHE A 3 -4.11 -13.92 19.93
N ALA A 4 -4.76 -14.98 19.43
CA ALA A 4 -4.83 -15.26 18.01
C ALA A 4 -6.27 -15.55 17.57
N GLU A 5 -6.64 -15.01 16.40
CA GLU A 5 -7.90 -15.28 15.71
C GLU A 5 -7.60 -15.70 14.28
N THR A 6 -8.32 -16.71 13.80
CA THR A 6 -8.19 -17.19 12.42
C THR A 6 -9.56 -17.17 11.73
N PHE A 7 -9.60 -16.66 10.50
CA PHE A 7 -10.80 -16.63 9.67
C PHE A 7 -10.43 -16.64 8.19
N THR A 8 -11.42 -16.63 7.33
CA THR A 8 -11.21 -16.62 5.87
C THR A 8 -11.97 -15.49 5.22
N ILE A 9 -11.38 -14.91 4.17
CA ILE A 9 -11.99 -13.90 3.32
C ILE A 9 -12.13 -14.49 1.92
N GLN A 10 -13.32 -14.36 1.34
CA GLN A 10 -13.57 -14.66 -0.06
C GLN A 10 -13.30 -13.42 -0.90
N ALA A 11 -12.46 -13.53 -1.94
CA ALA A 11 -12.26 -12.44 -2.88
C ALA A 11 -13.14 -12.59 -4.13
N VAL A 12 -13.39 -11.49 -4.83
CA VAL A 12 -14.04 -11.52 -6.15
C VAL A 12 -13.03 -12.06 -7.16
N ALA A 13 -13.44 -13.09 -7.88
CA ALA A 13 -12.62 -13.73 -8.93
C ALA A 13 -12.53 -12.85 -10.20
N PRO A 14 -11.43 -13.01 -10.98
CA PRO A 14 -10.23 -13.74 -10.63
C PRO A 14 -9.34 -12.95 -9.66
N PHE A 15 -8.66 -13.65 -8.74
CA PHE A 15 -7.67 -13.04 -7.85
C PHE A 15 -6.51 -14.00 -7.55
N ASN A 16 -5.31 -13.59 -7.91
CA ASN A 16 -4.08 -14.31 -7.62
C ASN A 16 -3.33 -13.62 -6.48
N PHE A 17 -3.50 -14.13 -5.26
CA PHE A 17 -2.88 -13.56 -4.06
C PHE A 17 -1.36 -13.52 -4.14
N ASN A 18 -0.74 -14.62 -4.54
CA ASN A 18 0.72 -14.72 -4.58
C ASN A 18 1.32 -13.71 -5.58
N LEU A 19 0.69 -13.58 -6.74
CA LEU A 19 1.11 -12.61 -7.76
C LEU A 19 0.93 -11.17 -7.25
N SER A 20 -0.19 -10.88 -6.60
CA SER A 20 -0.49 -9.55 -6.04
C SER A 20 0.45 -9.19 -4.88
N ALA A 21 0.78 -10.15 -4.00
CA ALA A 21 1.65 -9.92 -2.85
C ALA A 21 3.14 -9.85 -3.21
N GLN A 22 3.54 -10.19 -4.44
CA GLN A 22 4.96 -10.16 -4.88
C GLN A 22 5.63 -8.79 -4.71
N ILE A 23 4.88 -7.70 -4.76
CA ILE A 23 5.41 -6.34 -4.55
C ILE A 23 6.08 -6.20 -3.17
N PHE A 24 5.69 -7.02 -2.18
CA PHE A 24 6.23 -6.99 -0.82
C PHE A 24 7.43 -7.94 -0.61
N THR A 25 7.88 -8.62 -1.67
CA THR A 25 9.05 -9.52 -1.61
C THR A 25 10.31 -8.70 -1.32
N GLY A 26 11.11 -9.17 -0.35
CA GLY A 26 12.31 -8.46 0.09
C GLY A 26 12.06 -7.34 1.09
N GLY A 27 10.81 -7.15 1.53
CA GLY A 27 10.47 -6.29 2.66
C GLY A 27 11.01 -6.83 3.98
N ASP A 28 10.98 -5.98 5.02
CA ASP A 28 11.46 -6.36 6.36
C ASP A 28 10.40 -7.20 7.09
N PRO A 29 10.74 -8.40 7.61
CA PRO A 29 9.80 -9.29 8.30
C PRO A 29 9.14 -8.68 9.55
N GLN A 30 9.75 -7.67 10.15
CA GLN A 30 9.20 -6.98 11.32
C GLN A 30 8.30 -5.80 10.96
N VAL A 31 8.21 -5.43 9.67
CA VAL A 31 7.38 -4.32 9.19
C VAL A 31 6.32 -4.83 8.21
N ARG A 32 6.73 -5.25 7.03
CA ARG A 32 5.88 -5.78 5.98
C ARG A 32 6.71 -6.68 5.05
N THR A 33 6.24 -7.89 4.79
CA THR A 33 6.97 -8.83 3.93
C THR A 33 6.05 -9.84 3.26
N PHE A 34 6.54 -10.40 2.14
CA PHE A 34 5.96 -11.56 1.49
C PHE A 34 7.05 -12.57 1.19
N VAL A 35 6.98 -13.76 1.81
CA VAL A 35 7.96 -14.83 1.66
C VAL A 35 7.24 -16.17 1.58
N ALA A 36 7.58 -16.99 0.58
CA ALA A 36 7.07 -18.36 0.43
C ALA A 36 5.53 -18.48 0.49
N GLY A 37 4.82 -17.52 -0.11
CA GLY A 37 3.34 -17.50 -0.11
C GLY A 37 2.70 -16.91 1.15
N HIS A 38 3.49 -16.47 2.12
CA HIS A 38 3.02 -15.86 3.35
C HIS A 38 3.28 -14.35 3.33
N PHE A 39 2.23 -13.57 3.46
CA PHE A 39 2.32 -12.12 3.69
C PHE A 39 2.16 -11.84 5.17
N SER A 40 2.92 -10.88 5.69
CA SER A 40 2.73 -10.36 7.05
C SER A 40 2.96 -8.86 7.14
N GLN A 41 2.16 -8.20 7.97
CA GLN A 41 2.25 -6.76 8.27
C GLN A 41 1.56 -6.46 9.61
N VAL A 42 2.07 -5.47 10.34
CA VAL A 42 1.34 -4.91 11.49
C VAL A 42 0.35 -3.87 11.00
N LEU A 43 -0.90 -4.00 11.40
CA LEU A 43 -1.97 -3.06 11.08
C LEU A 43 -2.63 -2.50 12.34
N PRO A 44 -2.99 -1.21 12.33
CA PRO A 44 -3.85 -0.66 13.37
C PRO A 44 -5.30 -1.13 13.12
N VAL A 45 -5.87 -1.79 14.11
CA VAL A 45 -7.25 -2.28 14.08
C VAL A 45 -7.96 -1.74 15.31
N ASP A 46 -8.83 -0.75 15.11
CA ASP A 46 -9.66 -0.14 16.18
C ASP A 46 -8.87 0.33 17.42
N GLY A 47 -7.79 1.08 17.19
CA GLY A 47 -6.93 1.61 18.24
C GLY A 47 -5.97 0.59 18.88
N LYS A 48 -5.92 -0.63 18.36
CA LYS A 48 -4.95 -1.66 18.75
C LYS A 48 -4.08 -2.06 17.55
N LEU A 49 -2.91 -2.61 17.83
CA LEU A 49 -2.09 -3.22 16.80
C LEU A 49 -2.37 -4.73 16.71
N ALA A 50 -2.47 -5.22 15.49
CA ALA A 50 -2.51 -6.64 15.17
C ALA A 50 -1.46 -7.00 14.12
N LEU A 51 -0.72 -8.07 14.34
CA LEU A 51 0.07 -8.71 13.30
C LEU A 51 -0.88 -9.54 12.44
N VAL A 52 -0.99 -9.14 11.18
CA VAL A 52 -1.80 -9.80 10.16
C VAL A 52 -0.91 -10.73 9.36
N SER A 53 -1.29 -12.01 9.27
CA SER A 53 -0.64 -13.01 8.41
C SER A 53 -1.67 -13.56 7.44
N LEU A 54 -1.31 -13.60 6.14
CA LEU A 54 -2.20 -14.02 5.07
C LEU A 54 -1.56 -15.12 4.23
N ILE A 55 -2.39 -16.12 3.87
CA ILE A 55 -2.03 -17.15 2.87
C ILE A 55 -3.22 -17.41 1.95
N SER A 56 -2.94 -17.75 0.70
CA SER A 56 -3.98 -18.25 -0.21
C SER A 56 -4.28 -19.71 0.08
N ILE A 57 -5.56 -20.03 0.25
CA ILE A 57 -6.06 -21.41 0.42
C ILE A 57 -7.06 -21.80 -0.68
N GLY A 58 -7.26 -20.92 -1.68
CA GLY A 58 -8.09 -21.14 -2.86
C GLY A 58 -7.26 -21.11 -4.15
N THR A 59 -7.99 -21.15 -5.27
CA THR A 59 -7.42 -20.95 -6.62
C THR A 59 -7.60 -19.50 -7.07
N THR A 60 -7.10 -19.14 -8.26
CA THR A 60 -7.31 -17.81 -8.84
C THR A 60 -8.80 -17.58 -9.18
N ASP A 61 -9.53 -18.62 -9.58
CA ASP A 61 -10.94 -18.53 -9.98
C ASP A 61 -11.92 -18.79 -8.81
N GLU A 62 -11.43 -19.38 -7.72
CA GLU A 62 -12.14 -19.55 -6.47
C GLU A 62 -11.25 -19.03 -5.32
N PRO A 63 -10.96 -17.71 -5.30
CA PRO A 63 -9.95 -17.15 -4.41
C PRO A 63 -10.44 -17.08 -2.97
N LYS A 64 -9.64 -17.65 -2.08
CA LYS A 64 -9.90 -17.67 -0.65
C LYS A 64 -8.62 -17.41 0.12
N ILE A 65 -8.64 -16.47 1.02
CA ILE A 65 -7.51 -16.05 1.84
C ILE A 65 -7.76 -16.48 3.28
N GLN A 66 -6.84 -17.22 3.86
CA GLN A 66 -6.80 -17.44 5.28
C GLN A 66 -6.07 -16.29 5.94
N VAL A 67 -6.67 -15.75 6.99
CA VAL A 67 -6.16 -14.66 7.81
C VAL A 67 -5.86 -15.20 9.21
N GLU A 68 -4.68 -14.93 9.74
CA GLU A 68 -4.37 -15.04 11.15
C GLU A 68 -4.08 -13.62 11.68
N LEU A 69 -4.78 -13.25 12.76
CA LEU A 69 -4.52 -12.02 13.53
C LEU A 69 -3.88 -12.39 14.85
N LYS A 70 -2.75 -11.76 15.20
CA LYS A 70 -2.15 -11.87 16.53
C LYS A 70 -2.06 -10.51 17.20
N SER A 71 -2.43 -10.43 18.48
CA SER A 71 -2.42 -9.20 19.27
C SER A 71 -2.06 -9.48 20.74
N ASN A 72 -1.73 -8.43 21.48
CA ASN A 72 -1.45 -8.49 22.92
C ASN A 72 -2.72 -8.48 23.80
N SER A 73 -3.88 -8.28 23.20
CA SER A 73 -5.19 -8.30 23.87
C SER A 73 -6.19 -9.12 23.04
N PRO A 74 -7.26 -9.62 23.65
CA PRO A 74 -8.31 -10.33 22.94
C PRO A 74 -8.85 -9.50 21.77
N ILE A 75 -9.14 -10.18 20.65
CA ILE A 75 -9.69 -9.60 19.43
C ILE A 75 -11.19 -9.88 19.44
N ASN A 76 -12.01 -8.86 19.48
CA ASN A 76 -13.46 -8.99 19.44
C ASN A 76 -14.00 -9.06 18.00
N ALA A 77 -15.32 -9.31 17.87
CA ALA A 77 -15.95 -9.47 16.56
C ALA A 77 -15.91 -8.18 15.69
N GLU A 78 -15.97 -7.01 16.32
CA GLU A 78 -15.91 -5.72 15.60
C GLU A 78 -14.50 -5.45 15.08
N GLU A 79 -13.49 -5.66 15.91
CA GLU A 79 -12.07 -5.56 15.51
C GLU A 79 -11.74 -6.54 14.37
N LYS A 80 -12.25 -7.78 14.45
CA LYS A 80 -12.13 -8.76 13.37
C LYS A 80 -12.75 -8.25 12.07
N LYS A 81 -13.95 -7.69 12.11
CA LYS A 81 -14.63 -7.11 10.95
C LYS A 81 -13.86 -5.91 10.37
N LYS A 82 -13.30 -5.06 11.21
CA LYS A 82 -12.44 -3.94 10.77
C LYS A 82 -11.16 -4.45 10.11
N ALA A 83 -10.51 -5.47 10.67
CA ALA A 83 -9.34 -6.11 10.06
C ALA A 83 -9.69 -6.72 8.69
N GLU A 84 -10.82 -7.42 8.57
CA GLU A 84 -11.31 -7.98 7.32
C GLU A 84 -11.53 -6.88 6.25
N SER A 85 -12.16 -5.78 6.64
CA SER A 85 -12.39 -4.64 5.74
C SER A 85 -11.08 -4.00 5.29
N LEU A 86 -10.12 -3.84 6.20
CA LEU A 86 -8.82 -3.26 5.90
C LEU A 86 -7.97 -4.16 4.99
N ILE A 87 -7.95 -5.48 5.25
CA ILE A 87 -7.29 -6.46 4.39
C ILE A 87 -7.93 -6.48 3.00
N SER A 88 -9.26 -6.46 2.95
CA SER A 88 -10.00 -6.41 1.68
C SER A 88 -9.68 -5.14 0.89
N TYR A 89 -9.51 -4.02 1.59
CA TYR A 89 -9.05 -2.77 0.98
C TYR A 89 -7.62 -2.89 0.48
N ILE A 90 -6.68 -3.33 1.31
CA ILE A 90 -5.25 -3.43 0.93
C ILE A 90 -5.06 -4.29 -0.34
N PHE A 91 -5.74 -5.41 -0.44
CA PHE A 91 -5.58 -6.35 -1.56
C PHE A 91 -6.63 -6.20 -2.68
N ASN A 92 -7.48 -5.15 -2.64
CA ASN A 92 -8.54 -4.93 -3.64
C ASN A 92 -9.43 -6.17 -3.83
N LEU A 93 -9.76 -6.90 -2.74
CA LEU A 93 -10.41 -8.20 -2.84
C LEU A 93 -11.80 -8.13 -3.51
N GLY A 94 -12.49 -7.00 -3.37
CA GLY A 94 -13.80 -6.76 -3.98
C GLY A 94 -13.76 -6.26 -5.43
N PHE A 95 -12.58 -5.94 -6.00
CA PHE A 95 -12.49 -5.33 -7.33
C PHE A 95 -12.73 -6.37 -8.44
N PRO A 96 -13.71 -6.14 -9.37
CA PRO A 96 -13.98 -7.05 -10.48
C PRO A 96 -13.01 -6.79 -11.65
N LEU A 97 -12.29 -7.83 -12.10
CA LEU A 97 -11.40 -7.76 -13.27
C LEU A 97 -12.05 -8.26 -14.56
N ALA A 98 -13.24 -8.84 -14.51
CA ALA A 98 -13.88 -9.49 -15.65
C ALA A 98 -14.09 -8.55 -16.84
N SER A 99 -14.63 -7.35 -16.60
CA SER A 99 -14.84 -6.34 -17.65
C SER A 99 -13.54 -5.91 -18.32
N PHE A 100 -12.49 -5.69 -17.52
CA PHE A 100 -11.16 -5.36 -18.05
C PHE A 100 -10.60 -6.44 -18.98
N TYR A 101 -10.72 -7.71 -18.63
CA TYR A 101 -10.26 -8.80 -19.49
C TYR A 101 -11.03 -8.88 -20.81
N GLU A 102 -12.34 -8.64 -20.79
CA GLU A 102 -13.14 -8.61 -22.02
C GLU A 102 -12.75 -7.42 -22.92
N GLU A 103 -12.53 -6.22 -22.36
CA GLU A 103 -12.12 -5.03 -23.11
C GLU A 103 -10.77 -5.21 -23.81
N VAL A 104 -9.79 -5.81 -23.12
CA VAL A 104 -8.43 -5.94 -23.66
C VAL A 104 -8.24 -7.19 -24.52
N LYS A 105 -9.21 -8.09 -24.60
CA LYS A 105 -9.14 -9.37 -25.31
C LYS A 105 -8.85 -9.21 -26.79
N ALA A 106 -9.37 -8.17 -27.44
CA ALA A 106 -9.16 -7.88 -28.85
C ALA A 106 -7.75 -7.34 -29.16
N ASN A 107 -7.00 -6.90 -28.17
CA ASN A 107 -5.63 -6.43 -28.34
C ASN A 107 -4.64 -7.56 -28.06
N PRO A 108 -3.91 -8.10 -29.07
CA PRO A 108 -3.05 -9.27 -28.87
C PRO A 108 -1.94 -9.07 -27.84
N ILE A 109 -1.41 -7.84 -27.70
CA ILE A 109 -0.35 -7.54 -26.75
C ILE A 109 -0.93 -7.54 -25.34
N MET A 110 -2.01 -6.80 -25.12
CA MET A 110 -2.68 -6.74 -23.83
C MET A 110 -3.20 -8.11 -23.40
N HIS A 111 -3.80 -8.87 -24.31
CA HIS A 111 -4.25 -10.23 -24.04
C HIS A 111 -3.09 -11.11 -23.54
N LYS A 112 -1.93 -11.09 -24.21
CA LYS A 112 -0.75 -11.85 -23.77
C LYS A 112 -0.22 -11.42 -22.40
N ILE A 113 -0.26 -10.11 -22.09
CA ILE A 113 0.16 -9.59 -20.79
C ILE A 113 -0.82 -10.03 -19.70
N THR A 114 -2.11 -9.86 -19.96
CA THR A 114 -3.16 -10.20 -18.96
C THR A 114 -3.26 -11.69 -18.69
N GLN A 115 -2.94 -12.56 -19.65
CA GLN A 115 -2.80 -13.99 -19.39
C GLN A 115 -1.67 -14.32 -18.40
N LYS A 116 -0.51 -13.64 -18.51
CA LYS A 116 0.61 -13.83 -17.59
C LYS A 116 0.33 -13.26 -16.19
N LEU A 117 -0.47 -12.20 -16.13
CA LEU A 117 -0.82 -11.47 -14.91
C LEU A 117 -2.25 -11.79 -14.46
N TYR A 118 -2.79 -12.96 -14.84
CA TYR A 118 -4.17 -13.31 -14.57
C TYR A 118 -4.47 -13.32 -13.07
N GLY A 119 -5.47 -12.52 -12.68
CA GLY A 119 -5.88 -12.33 -11.30
C GLY A 119 -5.00 -11.37 -10.49
N LEU A 120 -4.02 -10.69 -11.10
CA LEU A 120 -3.26 -9.64 -10.42
C LEU A 120 -4.19 -8.47 -10.05
N LYS A 121 -4.28 -8.18 -8.76
CA LYS A 121 -4.83 -6.93 -8.23
C LYS A 121 -3.72 -6.16 -7.54
N ASN A 122 -3.58 -4.88 -7.84
CA ASN A 122 -2.53 -4.06 -7.25
C ASN A 122 -2.85 -3.79 -5.77
N PRO A 123 -1.99 -4.18 -4.81
CA PRO A 123 -2.20 -3.84 -3.43
C PRO A 123 -2.05 -2.34 -3.16
N THR A 124 -2.75 -1.87 -2.14
CA THR A 124 -2.70 -0.49 -1.66
C THR A 124 -2.11 -0.43 -0.24
N THR A 125 -1.80 0.78 0.22
CA THR A 125 -1.44 1.02 1.62
C THR A 125 -2.68 1.05 2.51
N PRO A 126 -2.55 0.79 3.81
CA PRO A 126 -3.66 0.91 4.77
C PRO A 126 -4.28 2.30 4.83
N THR A 127 -3.47 3.34 4.69
CA THR A 127 -3.88 4.75 4.78
C THR A 127 -3.39 5.56 3.59
N VAL A 128 -4.07 6.66 3.27
CA VAL A 128 -3.62 7.60 2.23
C VAL A 128 -2.36 8.34 2.69
N PHE A 129 -2.22 8.57 4.00
CA PHE A 129 -0.99 9.16 4.54
C PHE A 129 0.24 8.28 4.27
N GLU A 130 0.15 6.96 4.50
CA GLU A 130 1.24 6.02 4.17
C GLU A 130 1.57 6.10 2.67
N ALA A 131 0.56 6.05 1.79
CA ALA A 131 0.76 6.18 0.34
C ALA A 131 1.47 7.48 -0.05
N LEU A 132 1.09 8.60 0.56
CA LEU A 132 1.71 9.91 0.31
C LEU A 132 3.18 9.91 0.76
N VAL A 133 3.47 9.42 1.95
CA VAL A 133 4.84 9.34 2.48
C VAL A 133 5.71 8.45 1.60
N ASP A 134 5.23 7.26 1.23
CA ASP A 134 5.93 6.33 0.34
C ASP A 134 6.20 7.00 -1.03
N SER A 135 5.20 7.71 -1.58
CA SER A 135 5.35 8.42 -2.86
C SER A 135 6.38 9.55 -2.79
N ILE A 136 6.46 10.29 -1.66
CA ILE A 136 7.51 11.30 -1.44
C ILE A 136 8.88 10.63 -1.29
N ILE A 137 8.97 9.53 -0.57
CA ILE A 137 10.22 8.77 -0.39
C ILE A 137 10.76 8.31 -1.74
N GLU A 138 9.92 7.82 -2.62
CA GLU A 138 10.30 7.25 -3.91
C GLU A 138 10.75 8.28 -4.96
N GLN A 139 10.47 9.57 -4.77
CA GLN A 139 10.92 10.60 -5.71
C GLN A 139 12.43 10.47 -6.00
N GLN A 140 12.81 10.24 -7.27
CA GLN A 140 14.19 10.24 -7.76
C GLN A 140 15.15 9.24 -7.08
N ILE A 141 14.65 8.14 -6.50
CA ILE A 141 15.48 7.07 -5.95
C ILE A 141 15.00 5.69 -6.44
N SER A 142 15.83 4.67 -6.27
CA SER A 142 15.41 3.29 -6.62
C SER A 142 14.46 2.71 -5.57
N ILE A 143 13.58 1.82 -6.01
CA ILE A 143 12.63 1.10 -5.12
C ILE A 143 13.35 0.43 -3.94
N LYS A 144 14.53 -0.18 -4.17
CA LYS A 144 15.31 -0.82 -3.10
C LYS A 144 15.74 0.17 -2.01
N VAL A 145 16.12 1.39 -2.40
CA VAL A 145 16.49 2.46 -1.45
C VAL A 145 15.25 2.96 -0.72
N ALA A 146 14.13 3.13 -1.43
CA ALA A 146 12.85 3.54 -0.84
C ALA A 146 12.40 2.56 0.25
N VAL A 147 12.30 1.26 -0.04
CA VAL A 147 11.91 0.22 0.92
C VAL A 147 12.81 0.21 2.17
N ASN A 148 14.12 0.46 2.01
CA ASN A 148 15.03 0.56 3.17
C ASN A 148 14.74 1.81 4.03
N ILE A 149 14.38 2.95 3.40
CA ILE A 149 14.02 4.18 4.12
C ILE A 149 12.67 4.00 4.83
N GLU A 150 11.68 3.44 4.17
CA GLU A 150 10.36 3.11 4.74
C GLU A 150 10.50 2.18 5.96
N THR A 151 11.31 1.13 5.83
CA THR A 151 11.64 0.22 6.95
C THR A 151 12.26 0.96 8.14
N LYS A 152 13.22 1.84 7.89
CA LYS A 152 13.86 2.65 8.95
C LYS A 152 12.88 3.63 9.58
N LEU A 153 11.99 4.23 8.76
CA LEU A 153 10.94 5.13 9.24
C LEU A 153 9.98 4.39 10.18
N ALA A 154 9.49 3.22 9.77
CA ALA A 154 8.62 2.38 10.58
C ALA A 154 9.32 1.95 11.89
N LYS A 155 10.55 1.45 11.83
CA LYS A 155 11.30 1.00 13.02
C LYS A 155 11.65 2.13 14.00
N ARG A 156 11.76 3.36 13.52
CA ARG A 156 12.13 4.50 14.37
C ARG A 156 10.93 5.22 14.98
N PHE A 157 9.83 5.33 14.24
CA PHE A 157 8.70 6.16 14.59
C PHE A 157 7.36 5.39 14.68
N GLY A 158 7.32 4.17 14.20
CA GLY A 158 6.12 3.33 14.25
C GLY A 158 5.85 2.81 15.67
N GLU A 159 4.58 2.62 15.97
CA GLU A 159 4.18 1.90 17.18
C GLU A 159 4.65 0.45 17.11
N THR A 160 4.94 -0.13 18.27
CA THR A 160 5.51 -1.49 18.36
C THR A 160 4.49 -2.49 18.87
N LEU A 161 4.54 -3.70 18.30
CA LEU A 161 3.79 -4.87 18.74
C LEU A 161 4.75 -6.03 19.04
N ASN A 162 4.75 -6.54 20.28
CA ASN A 162 5.58 -7.66 20.66
C ASN A 162 4.76 -8.96 20.61
N ILE A 163 5.06 -9.84 19.69
CA ILE A 163 4.40 -11.15 19.51
C ILE A 163 5.46 -12.26 19.61
N ASP A 164 5.25 -13.21 20.50
CA ASP A 164 6.08 -14.40 20.66
C ASP A 164 7.59 -14.08 20.79
N GLY A 165 7.93 -12.98 21.49
CA GLY A 165 9.30 -12.54 21.73
C GLY A 165 9.93 -11.72 20.58
N LEU A 166 9.22 -11.48 19.50
CA LEU A 166 9.65 -10.64 18.40
C LEU A 166 8.92 -9.29 18.42
N THR A 167 9.66 -8.22 18.11
CA THR A 167 9.09 -6.87 17.98
C THR A 167 8.75 -6.60 16.52
N TYR A 168 7.52 -6.18 16.28
CA TYR A 168 7.01 -5.75 14.99
C TYR A 168 6.67 -4.26 15.03
N TYR A 169 6.68 -3.60 13.90
CA TYR A 169 6.52 -2.15 13.78
C TYR A 169 5.42 -1.81 12.79
N ALA A 170 4.45 -1.00 13.23
CA ALA A 170 3.46 -0.41 12.34
C ALA A 170 4.07 0.78 11.57
N PHE A 171 3.44 1.19 10.48
CA PHE A 171 3.77 2.48 9.85
C PHE A 171 3.45 3.62 10.82
N PRO A 172 4.29 4.68 10.92
CA PRO A 172 4.08 5.74 11.91
C PRO A 172 2.81 6.55 11.64
N ALA A 173 2.09 6.86 12.71
CA ALA A 173 0.95 7.77 12.64
C ALA A 173 1.41 9.21 12.30
N PRO A 174 0.55 10.03 11.63
CA PRO A 174 0.86 11.43 11.33
C PRO A 174 1.27 12.23 12.57
N GLN A 175 0.62 12.01 13.72
CA GLN A 175 0.91 12.69 14.99
C GLN A 175 2.35 12.46 15.47
N THR A 176 2.86 11.23 15.29
CA THR A 176 4.24 10.87 15.66
C THR A 176 5.25 11.59 14.78
N ILE A 177 5.00 11.64 13.47
CA ILE A 177 5.88 12.35 12.51
C ILE A 177 5.81 13.87 12.74
N ALA A 178 4.62 14.41 13.00
CA ALA A 178 4.43 15.83 13.31
C ALA A 178 5.21 16.27 14.56
N SER A 179 5.29 15.42 15.57
CA SER A 179 6.00 15.70 16.84
C SER A 179 7.51 15.53 16.74
N ALA A 180 8.01 14.69 15.81
CA ALA A 180 9.44 14.44 15.64
C ALA A 180 10.18 15.65 15.08
N SER A 181 11.45 15.83 15.45
CA SER A 181 12.28 16.87 14.86
C SER A 181 12.72 16.52 13.42
N ILE A 182 13.00 17.54 12.62
CA ILE A 182 13.52 17.36 11.25
C ILE A 182 14.79 16.51 11.26
N ASP A 183 15.70 16.78 12.21
CA ASP A 183 16.97 16.06 12.30
C ASP A 183 16.78 14.58 12.67
N GLU A 184 15.79 14.25 13.47
CA GLU A 184 15.47 12.85 13.78
C GLU A 184 14.89 12.10 12.58
N ILE A 185 14.00 12.73 11.83
CA ILE A 185 13.44 12.12 10.62
C ILE A 185 14.52 11.96 9.54
N ARG A 186 15.41 12.93 9.38
CA ARG A 186 16.53 12.83 8.42
C ARG A 186 17.44 11.62 8.65
N LYS A 187 17.59 11.16 9.88
CA LYS A 187 18.44 9.99 10.22
C LYS A 187 17.98 8.68 9.55
N VAL A 188 16.75 8.60 9.04
CA VAL A 188 16.32 7.43 8.26
C VAL A 188 16.91 7.40 6.84
N GLY A 189 17.52 8.50 6.38
CA GLY A 189 18.15 8.62 5.07
C GLY A 189 17.40 9.52 4.09
N LEU A 190 16.46 10.32 4.58
CA LEU A 190 15.72 11.29 3.76
C LEU A 190 16.52 12.61 3.56
N SER A 191 16.33 13.21 2.38
CA SER A 191 16.79 14.57 2.15
C SER A 191 15.98 15.56 2.99
N GLN A 192 16.56 16.72 3.30
CA GLN A 192 15.85 17.74 4.07
C GLN A 192 14.51 18.13 3.45
N ARG A 193 14.47 18.34 2.13
CA ARG A 193 13.22 18.68 1.41
C ARG A 193 12.11 17.64 1.62
N LYS A 194 12.41 16.35 1.47
CA LYS A 194 11.44 15.27 1.67
C LYS A 194 10.93 15.24 3.11
N VAL A 195 11.83 15.45 4.08
CA VAL A 195 11.44 15.53 5.50
C VAL A 195 10.50 16.70 5.75
N GLU A 196 10.80 17.89 5.18
CA GLU A 196 9.95 19.07 5.32
C GLU A 196 8.54 18.79 4.77
N TYR A 197 8.43 18.19 3.57
CA TYR A 197 7.14 17.85 2.97
C TYR A 197 6.34 16.83 3.79
N ILE A 198 6.98 15.74 4.21
CA ILE A 198 6.35 14.71 5.02
C ILE A 198 5.89 15.29 6.36
N LYS A 199 6.72 16.08 7.02
CA LYS A 199 6.40 16.71 8.31
C LYS A 199 5.28 17.74 8.19
N GLU A 200 5.27 18.55 7.13
CA GLU A 200 4.22 19.52 6.86
C GLU A 200 2.87 18.82 6.68
N ALA A 201 2.79 17.81 5.81
CA ALA A 201 1.57 17.01 5.64
C ALA A 201 1.12 16.36 6.95
N ALA A 202 2.04 15.75 7.69
CA ALA A 202 1.76 15.13 8.98
C ALA A 202 1.24 16.12 10.01
N THR A 203 1.79 17.35 10.04
CA THR A 203 1.36 18.43 10.95
C THR A 203 -0.05 18.90 10.61
N LEU A 204 -0.36 19.13 9.32
CA LEU A 204 -1.69 19.54 8.89
C LEU A 204 -2.76 18.48 9.25
N ILE A 205 -2.41 17.19 9.13
CA ILE A 205 -3.31 16.10 9.52
C ILE A 205 -3.48 16.07 11.04
N ALA A 206 -2.39 16.18 11.82
CA ALA A 206 -2.45 16.16 13.27
C ALA A 206 -3.24 17.32 13.84
N GLU A 207 -3.24 18.49 13.18
CA GLU A 207 -4.02 19.67 13.54
C GLU A 207 -5.47 19.64 13.02
N GLY A 208 -5.86 18.58 12.29
CA GLY A 208 -7.20 18.45 11.70
C GLY A 208 -7.48 19.41 10.54
N LYS A 209 -6.44 20.01 9.95
CA LYS A 209 -6.51 20.93 8.81
C LYS A 209 -6.50 20.20 7.46
N LEU A 210 -6.06 18.95 7.43
CA LEU A 210 -5.99 18.11 6.24
C LEU A 210 -6.56 16.72 6.57
N ASP A 211 -7.55 16.29 5.80
CA ASP A 211 -8.12 14.95 5.86
C ASP A 211 -7.85 14.21 4.54
N LEU A 212 -6.75 13.47 4.48
CA LEU A 212 -6.39 12.68 3.30
C LEU A 212 -7.34 11.49 3.08
N GLU A 213 -7.89 10.91 4.15
CA GLU A 213 -8.78 9.75 4.03
C GLU A 213 -10.10 10.13 3.35
N HIS A 214 -10.54 11.40 3.49
CA HIS A 214 -11.72 11.91 2.80
C HIS A 214 -11.58 11.83 1.27
N LEU A 215 -10.35 11.91 0.72
CA LEU A 215 -10.08 11.80 -0.70
C LEU A 215 -10.55 10.46 -1.31
N LYS A 216 -10.66 9.40 -0.51
CA LYS A 216 -11.23 8.11 -0.94
C LYS A 216 -12.68 8.23 -1.43
N ASN A 217 -13.41 9.24 -0.97
CA ASN A 217 -14.81 9.47 -1.32
C ASN A 217 -14.98 10.25 -2.63
N HIS A 218 -13.95 10.90 -3.14
CA HIS A 218 -14.00 11.62 -4.40
C HIS A 218 -13.98 10.65 -5.59
N LYS A 219 -14.88 10.89 -6.55
CA LYS A 219 -14.96 10.09 -7.79
C LYS A 219 -14.09 10.67 -8.91
N ASN A 220 -13.94 12.01 -8.94
CA ASN A 220 -13.18 12.69 -9.99
C ASN A 220 -11.69 12.71 -9.65
N PRO A 221 -10.83 12.07 -10.47
CA PRO A 221 -9.38 12.10 -10.30
C PRO A 221 -8.77 13.49 -10.24
N GLU A 222 -9.29 14.44 -11.06
CA GLU A 222 -8.78 15.80 -11.11
C GLU A 222 -8.96 16.54 -9.77
N GLN A 223 -10.09 16.31 -9.07
CA GLN A 223 -10.33 16.89 -7.75
C GLN A 223 -9.37 16.31 -6.70
N ILE A 224 -9.04 15.05 -6.81
CA ILE A 224 -8.08 14.39 -5.91
C ILE A 224 -6.68 14.94 -6.15
N ILE A 225 -6.26 15.05 -7.42
CA ILE A 225 -4.96 15.64 -7.79
C ILE A 225 -4.88 17.08 -7.28
N ALA A 226 -5.91 17.90 -7.51
CA ALA A 226 -5.94 19.27 -7.04
C ALA A 226 -5.80 19.36 -5.51
N GLY A 227 -6.51 18.51 -4.76
CA GLY A 227 -6.39 18.47 -3.30
C GLY A 227 -5.03 18.01 -2.79
N LEU A 228 -4.35 17.12 -3.53
CA LEU A 228 -3.00 16.69 -3.19
C LEU A 228 -1.93 17.72 -3.61
N ASP A 229 -2.12 18.42 -4.72
CA ASP A 229 -1.18 19.45 -5.24
C ASP A 229 -1.13 20.71 -4.34
N GLU A 230 -2.15 20.93 -3.51
CA GLU A 230 -2.12 21.97 -2.46
C GLU A 230 -1.05 21.71 -1.39
N ILE A 231 -0.61 20.44 -1.26
CA ILE A 231 0.43 20.06 -0.30
C ILE A 231 1.80 20.37 -0.91
N ARG A 232 2.58 21.17 -0.23
CA ARG A 232 3.92 21.55 -0.68
C ARG A 232 4.78 20.35 -1.05
N GLY A 233 5.35 20.37 -2.26
CA GLY A 233 6.25 19.33 -2.76
C GLY A 233 5.57 18.12 -3.41
N ILE A 234 4.24 18.16 -3.52
CA ILE A 234 3.45 17.15 -4.18
C ILE A 234 3.11 17.66 -5.59
N GLY A 235 3.80 17.17 -6.60
CA GLY A 235 3.43 17.39 -7.99
C GLY A 235 2.54 16.28 -8.53
N VAL A 236 2.11 16.42 -9.79
CA VAL A 236 1.18 15.49 -10.46
C VAL A 236 1.61 14.03 -10.33
N TRP A 237 2.88 13.70 -10.58
CA TRP A 237 3.41 12.33 -10.44
C TRP A 237 3.21 11.75 -9.03
N THR A 238 3.50 12.53 -7.99
CA THR A 238 3.36 12.10 -6.60
C THR A 238 1.89 11.94 -6.23
N ALA A 239 1.02 12.85 -6.71
CA ALA A 239 -0.42 12.78 -6.53
C ALA A 239 -0.99 11.51 -7.19
N GLU A 240 -0.66 11.24 -8.46
CA GLU A 240 -1.11 10.05 -9.18
C GLU A 240 -0.64 8.75 -8.51
N LEU A 241 0.61 8.71 -8.03
CA LEU A 241 1.12 7.54 -7.31
C LEU A 241 0.39 7.34 -5.96
N THR A 242 0.10 8.43 -5.24
CA THR A 242 -0.70 8.40 -4.02
C THR A 242 -2.13 7.93 -4.30
N MET A 243 -2.73 8.37 -5.40
CA MET A 243 -4.07 7.93 -5.83
C MET A 243 -4.11 6.42 -6.10
N LEU A 244 -3.11 5.92 -6.85
CA LEU A 244 -3.01 4.50 -7.18
C LEU A 244 -2.82 3.64 -5.94
N ARG A 245 -1.96 4.07 -5.00
CA ARG A 245 -1.54 3.27 -3.86
C ARG A 245 -2.39 3.46 -2.61
N GLY A 246 -3.01 4.62 -2.42
CA GLY A 246 -3.75 4.96 -1.20
C GLY A 246 -5.24 5.13 -1.40
N ILE A 247 -5.71 5.38 -2.63
CA ILE A 247 -7.12 5.73 -2.92
C ILE A 247 -7.79 4.70 -3.85
N GLN A 248 -7.05 3.71 -4.35
CA GLN A 248 -7.53 2.68 -5.28
C GLN A 248 -8.05 3.25 -6.62
N LYS A 249 -7.50 4.38 -7.08
CA LYS A 249 -7.79 4.91 -8.41
C LYS A 249 -6.88 4.24 -9.44
N LEU A 250 -7.34 3.10 -9.96
CA LEU A 250 -6.57 2.24 -10.86
C LEU A 250 -6.41 2.83 -12.28
N ASP A 251 -7.15 3.87 -12.60
CA ASP A 251 -7.05 4.70 -13.79
C ASP A 251 -5.99 5.81 -13.68
N ALA A 252 -5.45 6.07 -12.50
CA ALA A 252 -4.29 6.94 -12.32
C ALA A 252 -3.05 6.32 -12.98
N LEU A 253 -2.40 7.08 -13.87
CA LEU A 253 -1.19 6.62 -14.57
C LEU A 253 -0.09 7.66 -14.40
N PRO A 254 0.86 7.45 -13.47
CA PRO A 254 2.04 8.31 -13.33
C PRO A 254 2.92 8.25 -14.60
N ALA A 255 2.51 8.97 -15.65
CA ALA A 255 3.08 8.89 -16.99
C ALA A 255 4.51 9.43 -17.07
N ASP A 256 4.87 10.36 -16.19
CA ASP A 256 6.20 10.97 -16.10
C ASP A 256 7.23 10.08 -15.37
N ASP A 257 6.86 8.86 -15.01
CA ASP A 257 7.80 7.90 -14.46
C ASP A 257 8.77 7.41 -15.54
N PHE A 258 10.03 7.78 -15.44
CA PHE A 258 11.08 7.40 -16.41
C PHE A 258 11.17 5.90 -16.68
N GLY A 259 10.92 5.07 -15.69
CA GLY A 259 10.89 3.62 -15.82
C GLY A 259 9.72 3.12 -16.66
N LYS A 260 8.54 3.72 -16.48
CA LYS A 260 7.32 3.35 -17.21
C LYS A 260 7.33 3.88 -18.64
N THR A 261 7.75 5.14 -18.84
CA THR A 261 7.84 5.76 -20.16
C THR A 261 8.78 4.95 -21.09
N ARG A 262 9.93 4.51 -20.58
CA ARG A 262 10.86 3.66 -21.33
C ARG A 262 10.26 2.31 -21.69
N ASN A 263 9.53 1.69 -20.77
CA ASN A 263 8.88 0.39 -21.01
C ASN A 263 7.71 0.53 -22.00
N ILE A 264 6.93 1.59 -21.94
CA ILE A 264 5.85 1.89 -22.90
C ILE A 264 6.45 2.17 -24.28
N GLN A 265 7.53 2.95 -24.38
CA GLN A 265 8.23 3.18 -25.65
C GLN A 265 8.78 1.90 -26.27
N ILE A 266 9.36 1.00 -25.47
CA ILE A 266 9.82 -0.31 -25.93
C ILE A 266 8.63 -1.15 -26.45
N LEU A 267 7.50 -1.14 -25.75
CA LEU A 267 6.28 -1.84 -26.19
C LEU A 267 5.67 -1.25 -27.46
N LEU A 268 5.75 0.08 -27.65
CA LEU A 268 5.27 0.76 -28.85
C LEU A 268 6.20 0.55 -30.05
N GLN A 269 7.52 0.52 -29.84
CA GLN A 269 8.50 0.22 -30.89
C GLN A 269 8.41 -1.23 -31.38
N TRP A 270 7.97 -2.15 -30.53
CA TRP A 270 7.75 -3.56 -30.91
C TRP A 270 6.56 -3.75 -31.87
N LYS A 271 5.71 -2.73 -32.06
CA LYS A 271 4.63 -2.70 -33.08
C LYS A 271 5.11 -2.26 -34.47
N ALA A 272 6.32 -1.72 -34.61
CA ALA A 272 6.83 -1.14 -35.85
C ALA A 272 7.74 -2.09 -36.65
N ASN A 273 8.00 -3.29 -36.12
CA ASN A 273 8.71 -4.39 -36.75
C ASN A 273 7.82 -5.66 -36.79
#